data_d683a136e27393ef87abc181e22edf60
#
_entry.id   d683a136e27393ef87abc181e22edf60
#
_cell.length_a   1.000
_cell.length_b   1.000
_cell.length_c   1.000
_cell.angle_alpha   90.00
_cell.angle_beta   90.00
_cell.angle_gamma   90.00
#
_symmetry.space_group_name_H-M   'P 1'
#
loop_
_entity.id
_entity.type
_entity.pdbx_description
1 polymer ?
#
loop_
_entity_poly.entity_id
_entity_poly.type
_entity_poly.pdbx_seq_one_letter_code
_entity_poly.pdbx_strand_id
1 'polypeptide(L)'
;MVKKGISICCMLIAIILMATPSGIAMTFAHGPTERVTKYFSYFSLMPFGYGNWFPIITALLTIVVVLLLLVGIRKANTGKAVGVCLALCIIASVLSWLIFASISIVGVCVAALHSIVLVLQVSQNSLLAK
;
A
#
# COMPACT_ATOMS: atom_id res chain seq x y z
N MET A 1 -21.51 -3.88 -8.17
CA MET A 1 -20.62 -3.33 -9.22
C MET A 1 -19.98 -2.00 -8.83
N VAL A 2 -20.75 -1.04 -8.33
CA VAL A 2 -20.22 0.29 -7.94
C VAL A 2 -19.06 0.21 -6.92
N LYS A 3 -19.21 -0.57 -5.85
CA LYS A 3 -18.15 -0.73 -4.83
C LYS A 3 -16.86 -1.30 -5.41
N LYS A 4 -16.91 -2.24 -6.36
CA LYS A 4 -15.72 -2.78 -7.02
C LYS A 4 -15.02 -1.72 -7.89
N GLY A 5 -15.80 -0.92 -8.62
CA GLY A 5 -15.27 0.21 -9.40
C GLY A 5 -14.55 1.22 -8.52
N ILE A 6 -15.15 1.62 -7.39
CA ILE A 6 -14.54 2.51 -6.40
C ILE A 6 -13.22 1.91 -5.86
N SER A 7 -13.22 0.61 -5.53
CA SER A 7 -12.03 -0.07 -5.03
C SER A 7 -10.89 -0.05 -6.07
N ILE A 8 -11.20 -0.30 -7.34
CA ILE A 8 -10.21 -0.26 -8.43
C ILE A 8 -9.66 1.17 -8.58
N CYS A 9 -10.53 2.19 -8.61
CA CYS A 9 -10.10 3.58 -8.70
C CYS A 9 -9.18 3.97 -7.53
N CYS A 10 -9.55 3.62 -6.29
CA CYS A 10 -8.72 3.88 -5.11
C CYS A 10 -7.35 3.20 -5.21
N MET A 11 -7.29 1.96 -5.70
CA MET A 11 -6.01 1.24 -5.84
C MET A 11 -5.16 1.80 -6.97
N LEU A 12 -5.74 2.26 -8.07
CA LEU A 12 -5.00 2.95 -9.14
C LEU A 12 -4.42 4.27 -8.64
N ILE A 13 -5.19 5.04 -7.87
CA ILE A 13 -4.70 6.27 -7.23
C ILE A 13 -3.54 5.94 -6.27
N ALA A 14 -3.66 4.86 -5.48
CA ALA A 14 -2.60 4.41 -4.60
C ALA A 14 -1.31 4.09 -5.37
N ILE A 15 -1.40 3.38 -6.50
CA ILE A 15 -0.23 3.07 -7.35
C ILE A 15 0.42 4.36 -7.89
N ILE A 16 -0.38 5.32 -8.35
CA ILE A 16 0.14 6.61 -8.82
C ILE A 16 0.88 7.33 -7.69
N LEU A 17 0.31 7.39 -6.50
CA LEU A 17 0.95 7.99 -5.32
C LEU A 17 2.25 7.27 -4.95
N MET A 18 2.25 5.93 -4.99
CA MET A 18 3.43 5.10 -4.73
C MET A 18 4.55 5.32 -5.74
N ALA A 19 4.23 5.66 -6.98
CA ALA A 19 5.20 5.97 -8.03
C ALA A 19 5.86 7.35 -7.84
N THR A 20 5.26 8.24 -7.05
CA THR A 20 5.85 9.55 -6.77
C THR A 20 7.12 9.42 -5.92
N PRO A 21 8.12 10.31 -6.08
CA PRO A 21 9.35 10.28 -5.29
C PRO A 21 9.18 10.73 -3.83
N SER A 22 7.95 10.96 -3.38
CA SER A 22 7.61 11.42 -2.02
C SER A 22 7.01 10.32 -1.14
N GLY A 23 7.06 9.06 -1.59
CA GLY A 23 6.38 7.94 -0.93
C GLY A 23 7.00 7.51 0.39
N ILE A 24 8.33 7.55 0.51
CA ILE A 24 9.08 7.02 1.65
C ILE A 24 10.13 8.02 2.08
N ALA A 25 10.11 8.38 3.37
CA ALA A 25 11.14 9.20 3.98
C ALA A 25 12.27 8.32 4.52
N MET A 26 13.52 8.63 4.17
CA MET A 26 14.71 8.02 4.74
C MET A 26 15.64 9.08 5.27
N THR A 27 16.09 8.93 6.51
CA THR A 27 17.01 9.87 7.16
C THR A 27 18.42 9.29 7.16
N PHE A 28 19.34 10.01 6.53
CA PHE A 28 20.76 9.68 6.47
C PHE A 28 21.57 10.57 7.39
N ALA A 29 22.56 9.99 8.06
CA ALA A 29 23.56 10.75 8.81
C ALA A 29 24.64 11.24 7.84
N HIS A 30 24.80 12.56 7.72
CA HIS A 30 25.84 13.18 6.88
C HIS A 30 27.09 13.59 7.69
N GLY A 31 27.03 13.43 9.03
CA GLY A 31 28.06 13.75 9.97
C GLY A 31 27.62 13.46 11.40
N PRO A 32 28.45 13.78 12.42
CA PRO A 32 28.11 13.48 13.82
C PRO A 32 26.86 14.19 14.33
N THR A 33 26.50 15.31 13.70
CA THR A 33 25.36 16.17 14.10
C THR A 33 24.38 16.48 12.97
N GLU A 34 24.70 16.13 11.72
CA GLU A 34 23.85 16.45 10.56
C GLU A 34 23.06 15.23 10.09
N ARG A 35 21.75 15.39 10.01
CA ARG A 35 20.82 14.41 9.45
C ARG A 35 20.10 15.00 8.25
N VAL A 36 20.08 14.28 7.14
CA VAL A 36 19.39 14.68 5.92
C VAL A 36 18.32 13.66 5.60
N THR A 37 17.06 14.12 5.48
CA THR A 37 15.95 13.28 5.05
C THR A 37 15.77 13.38 3.54
N LYS A 38 15.82 12.24 2.86
CA LYS A 38 15.51 12.10 1.43
C LYS A 38 14.26 11.26 1.25
N TYR A 39 13.53 11.57 0.18
CA TYR A 39 12.29 10.87 -0.17
C TYR A 39 12.49 10.00 -1.40
N PHE A 40 11.85 8.83 -1.40
CA PHE A 40 11.91 7.85 -2.47
C PHE A 40 10.51 7.34 -2.81
N SER A 41 10.35 6.79 -4.02
CA SER A 41 9.13 6.08 -4.39
C SER A 41 9.09 4.68 -3.75
N TYR A 42 7.90 4.10 -3.65
CA TYR A 42 7.72 2.71 -3.20
C TYR A 42 8.39 1.69 -4.14
N PHE A 43 8.56 2.04 -5.41
CA PHE A 43 9.23 1.20 -6.40
C PHE A 43 10.74 1.38 -6.42
N SER A 44 11.29 2.30 -5.62
CA SER A 44 12.73 2.51 -5.51
C SER A 44 13.40 1.36 -4.79
N LEU A 45 14.55 0.91 -5.30
CA LEU A 45 15.39 -0.09 -4.66
C LEU A 45 16.27 0.49 -3.54
N MET A 46 16.30 1.81 -3.36
CA MET A 46 17.09 2.45 -2.29
C MET A 46 16.64 2.02 -0.89
N PRO A 47 15.35 2.10 -0.51
CA PRO A 47 14.90 1.59 0.78
C PRO A 47 15.21 0.10 0.98
N PHE A 48 15.06 -0.70 -0.08
CA PHE A 48 15.38 -2.13 -0.07
C PHE A 48 16.87 -2.37 0.24
N GLY A 49 17.77 -1.62 -0.39
CA GLY A 49 19.22 -1.71 -0.16
C GLY A 49 19.64 -1.37 1.28
N TYR A 50 18.84 -0.55 1.99
CA TYR A 50 19.02 -0.24 3.41
C TYR A 50 18.21 -1.14 4.36
N GLY A 51 17.68 -2.26 3.87
CA GLY A 51 16.96 -3.26 4.65
C GLY A 51 15.47 -2.98 4.85
N ASN A 52 14.94 -1.86 4.37
CA ASN A 52 13.51 -1.57 4.41
C ASN A 52 12.80 -2.17 3.18
N TRP A 53 12.38 -3.41 3.31
CA TRP A 53 11.73 -4.16 2.24
C TRP A 53 10.22 -3.91 2.17
N PHE A 54 9.63 -3.34 3.21
CA PHE A 54 8.19 -3.16 3.33
C PHE A 54 7.57 -2.33 2.20
N PRO A 55 8.18 -1.22 1.73
CA PRO A 55 7.60 -0.44 0.65
C PRO A 55 7.46 -1.20 -0.65
N ILE A 56 8.49 -1.92 -1.08
CA ILE A 56 8.44 -2.68 -2.34
C ILE A 56 7.45 -3.85 -2.23
N ILE A 57 7.38 -4.50 -1.06
CA ILE A 57 6.37 -5.54 -0.80
C ILE A 57 4.96 -4.94 -0.89
N THR A 58 4.73 -3.78 -0.28
CA THR A 58 3.44 -3.08 -0.36
C THR A 58 3.09 -2.73 -1.80
N ALA A 59 4.04 -2.24 -2.58
CA ALA A 59 3.82 -1.91 -3.99
C ALA A 59 3.44 -3.15 -4.82
N LEU A 60 4.17 -4.24 -4.67
CA LEU A 60 3.88 -5.50 -5.37
C LEU A 60 2.53 -6.08 -4.97
N LEU A 61 2.21 -6.10 -3.67
CA LEU A 61 0.91 -6.56 -3.18
C LEU A 61 -0.23 -5.68 -3.69
N THR A 62 -0.03 -4.37 -3.80
CA THR A 62 -1.05 -3.47 -4.36
C THR A 62 -1.33 -3.78 -5.82
N ILE A 63 -0.32 -4.10 -6.61
CA ILE A 63 -0.49 -4.56 -8.01
C ILE A 63 -1.31 -5.87 -8.02
N VAL A 64 -0.97 -6.82 -7.15
CA VAL A 64 -1.73 -8.08 -7.03
C VAL A 64 -3.18 -7.81 -6.66
N VAL A 65 -3.45 -6.88 -5.74
CA VAL A 65 -4.81 -6.47 -5.37
C VAL A 65 -5.58 -5.94 -6.57
N VAL A 66 -4.97 -5.08 -7.39
CA VAL A 66 -5.62 -4.57 -8.61
C VAL A 66 -5.98 -5.71 -9.57
N LEU A 67 -5.04 -6.64 -9.81
CA LEU A 67 -5.29 -7.81 -10.66
C LEU A 67 -6.42 -8.68 -10.11
N LEU A 68 -6.43 -8.96 -8.81
CA LEU A 68 -7.50 -9.72 -8.16
C LEU A 68 -8.85 -9.01 -8.24
N LEU A 69 -8.90 -7.69 -8.11
CA LEU A 69 -10.12 -6.90 -8.26
C LEU A 69 -10.65 -6.98 -9.71
N LEU A 70 -9.76 -6.89 -10.71
CA LEU A 70 -10.12 -7.02 -12.12
C LEU A 70 -10.66 -8.43 -12.44
N VAL A 71 -9.99 -9.47 -11.98
CA VAL A 71 -10.46 -10.85 -12.09
C VAL A 71 -11.79 -11.04 -11.37
N GLY A 72 -11.93 -10.42 -10.20
CA GLY A 72 -13.14 -10.45 -9.38
C GLY A 72 -14.38 -9.80 -10.02
N ILE A 73 -14.23 -9.02 -11.10
CA ILE A 73 -15.36 -8.52 -11.89
C ILE A 73 -16.08 -9.71 -12.55
N ARG A 74 -15.33 -10.69 -13.01
CA ARG A 74 -15.84 -11.87 -13.73
C ARG A 74 -16.07 -13.09 -12.82
N LYS A 75 -15.29 -13.22 -11.72
CA LYS A 75 -15.36 -14.37 -10.78
C LYS A 75 -15.68 -13.87 -9.38
N ALA A 76 -16.66 -14.48 -8.73
CA ALA A 76 -17.16 -14.04 -7.41
C ALA A 76 -16.23 -14.32 -6.23
N ASN A 77 -15.18 -15.15 -6.38
CA ASN A 77 -14.47 -15.74 -5.24
C ASN A 77 -13.11 -15.10 -4.89
N THR A 78 -12.84 -13.87 -5.33
CA THR A 78 -11.55 -13.19 -5.04
C THR A 78 -11.55 -12.34 -3.77
N GLY A 79 -12.71 -12.14 -3.16
CA GLY A 79 -12.89 -11.17 -2.07
C GLY A 79 -12.03 -11.45 -0.83
N LYS A 80 -11.87 -12.72 -0.45
CA LYS A 80 -11.03 -13.11 0.69
C LYS A 80 -9.54 -12.83 0.40
N ALA A 81 -9.07 -13.19 -0.79
CA ALA A 81 -7.69 -12.96 -1.20
C ALA A 81 -7.35 -11.46 -1.23
N VAL A 82 -8.24 -10.65 -1.79
CA VAL A 82 -8.10 -9.17 -1.78
C VAL A 82 -8.01 -8.65 -0.35
N GLY A 83 -8.88 -9.09 0.55
CA GLY A 83 -8.86 -8.67 1.95
C GLY A 83 -7.55 -9.02 2.66
N VAL A 84 -7.03 -10.23 2.45
CA VAL A 84 -5.75 -10.67 3.03
C VAL A 84 -4.58 -9.82 2.48
N CYS A 85 -4.51 -9.61 1.17
CA CYS A 85 -3.46 -8.79 0.57
C CYS A 85 -3.50 -7.34 1.08
N LEU A 86 -4.69 -6.74 1.22
CA LEU A 86 -4.85 -5.39 1.77
C LEU A 86 -4.41 -5.31 3.23
N ALA A 87 -4.77 -6.29 4.05
CA ALA A 87 -4.33 -6.36 5.45
C ALA A 87 -2.79 -6.43 5.53
N LEU A 88 -2.16 -7.25 4.69
CA LEU A 88 -0.69 -7.34 4.62
C LEU A 88 -0.06 -6.01 4.16
N CYS A 89 -0.66 -5.30 3.21
CA CYS A 89 -0.21 -3.95 2.81
C CYS A 89 -0.22 -2.97 3.97
N ILE A 90 -1.30 -2.95 4.76
CA ILE A 90 -1.43 -2.06 5.92
C ILE A 90 -0.39 -2.43 6.98
N ILE A 91 -0.25 -3.71 7.30
CA ILE A 91 0.75 -4.20 8.26
C ILE A 91 2.16 -3.82 7.81
N ALA A 92 2.51 -4.06 6.54
CA ALA A 92 3.81 -3.70 5.99
C ALA A 92 4.08 -2.19 6.08
N SER A 93 3.09 -1.34 5.80
CA SER A 93 3.20 0.11 5.93
C SER A 93 3.46 0.52 7.38
N VAL A 94 2.70 -0.02 8.32
CA VAL A 94 2.87 0.28 9.76
C VAL A 94 4.24 -0.20 10.26
N LEU A 95 4.69 -1.39 9.88
CA LEU A 95 6.02 -1.90 10.24
C LEU A 95 7.14 -1.03 9.67
N SER A 96 7.01 -0.56 8.42
CA SER A 96 7.96 0.39 7.83
C SER A 96 8.06 1.67 8.64
N TRP A 97 6.94 2.19 9.14
CA TRP A 97 6.93 3.40 9.97
C TRP A 97 7.55 3.18 11.35
N LEU A 98 7.22 2.06 12.00
CA LEU A 98 7.69 1.76 13.36
C LEU A 98 9.18 1.39 13.40
N ILE A 99 9.66 0.60 12.43
CA ILE A 99 11.03 0.07 12.43
C ILE A 99 12.00 1.07 11.81
N PHE A 100 11.60 1.74 10.73
CA PHE A 100 12.49 2.61 9.94
C PHE A 100 12.17 4.09 10.04
N ALA A 101 11.16 4.47 10.84
CA ALA A 101 10.68 5.86 10.97
C ALA A 101 10.42 6.54 9.60
N SER A 102 9.98 5.77 8.62
CA SER A 102 9.83 6.17 7.22
C SER A 102 8.46 6.79 6.91
N ILE A 103 7.91 7.55 7.85
CA ILE A 103 6.59 8.19 7.71
C ILE A 103 6.67 9.32 6.69
N SER A 104 5.77 9.30 5.72
CA SER A 104 5.56 10.38 4.75
C SER A 104 4.06 10.67 4.58
N ILE A 105 3.71 11.87 4.13
CA ILE A 105 2.31 12.24 3.84
C ILE A 105 1.73 11.29 2.78
N VAL A 106 2.49 11.02 1.73
CA VAL A 106 2.07 10.08 0.67
C VAL A 106 1.89 8.67 1.23
N GLY A 107 2.79 8.21 2.11
CA GLY A 107 2.67 6.91 2.78
C GLY A 107 1.40 6.79 3.60
N VAL A 108 1.03 7.83 4.34
CA VAL A 108 -0.23 7.89 5.11
C VAL A 108 -1.44 7.85 4.17
N CYS A 109 -1.43 8.61 3.07
CA CYS A 109 -2.49 8.58 2.07
C CYS A 109 -2.66 7.19 1.44
N VAL A 110 -1.55 6.52 1.11
CA VAL A 110 -1.57 5.15 0.56
C VAL A 110 -2.18 4.17 1.57
N ALA A 111 -1.77 4.22 2.84
CA ALA A 111 -2.33 3.37 3.89
C ALA A 111 -3.82 3.64 4.13
N ALA A 112 -4.25 4.90 4.06
CA ALA A 112 -5.66 5.28 4.15
C ALA A 112 -6.48 4.69 2.99
N LEU A 113 -5.97 4.75 1.76
CA LEU A 113 -6.63 4.14 0.59
C LEU A 113 -6.76 2.62 0.73
N HIS A 114 -5.69 1.92 1.19
CA HIS A 114 -5.77 0.49 1.47
C HIS A 114 -6.84 0.17 2.53
N SER A 115 -6.92 0.97 3.60
CA SER A 115 -7.91 0.80 4.66
C SER A 115 -9.35 1.01 4.17
N ILE A 116 -9.58 2.02 3.36
CA ILE A 116 -10.90 2.28 2.74
C ILE A 116 -11.33 1.08 1.89
N VAL A 117 -10.44 0.58 1.03
CA VAL A 117 -10.77 -0.55 0.15
C VAL A 117 -10.97 -1.83 0.97
N LEU A 118 -10.22 -2.03 2.06
CA LEU A 118 -10.43 -3.17 2.96
C LEU A 118 -11.83 -3.14 3.58
N VAL A 119 -12.27 -2.00 4.08
CA VAL A 119 -13.62 -1.82 4.65
C VAL A 119 -14.71 -2.10 3.60
N LEU A 120 -14.53 -1.57 2.37
CA LEU A 120 -15.46 -1.83 1.28
C LEU A 120 -15.54 -3.33 0.95
N GLN A 121 -14.40 -4.02 0.97
CA GLN A 121 -14.31 -5.44 0.65
C GLN A 121 -14.95 -6.31 1.74
N VAL A 122 -14.72 -6.01 3.01
CA VAL A 122 -15.36 -6.71 4.14
C VAL A 122 -16.87 -6.51 4.10
N SER A 123 -17.34 -5.29 3.84
CA SER A 123 -18.76 -4.99 3.68
C SER A 123 -19.42 -5.75 2.53
N GLN A 124 -18.69 -5.98 1.43
CA GLN A 124 -19.21 -6.80 0.32
C GLN A 124 -19.31 -8.27 0.68
N ASN A 125 -18.27 -8.81 1.33
CA ASN A 125 -18.23 -10.22 1.72
C ASN A 125 -19.33 -10.57 2.73
N SER A 126 -19.64 -9.65 3.65
CA SER A 126 -20.72 -9.83 4.62
C SER A 126 -22.13 -9.83 3.98
N LEU A 127 -22.31 -9.09 2.90
CA LEU A 127 -23.58 -9.07 2.17
C LEU A 127 -23.80 -10.33 1.33
N LEU A 128 -22.72 -10.94 0.84
CA LEU A 128 -22.78 -12.19 0.06
C LEU A 128 -22.92 -13.44 0.93
N ALA A 129 -22.64 -13.34 2.24
CA ALA A 129 -22.74 -14.43 3.20
C ALA A 129 -24.15 -14.56 3.84
N LYS A 130 -25.06 -13.61 3.59
CA LYS A 130 -26.48 -13.64 3.97
C LYS A 130 -27.34 -14.11 2.83
#